data_f58a89dd649b6bd99378bdc8995a2bef
#
_entry.id   f58a89dd649b6bd99378bdc8995a2bef
#
_cell.length_a   1.000
_cell.length_b   1.000
_cell.length_c   1.000
_cell.angle_alpha   90.00
_cell.angle_beta   90.00
_cell.angle_gamma   90.00
#
_symmetry.space_group_name_H-M   'P 1'
#
loop_
_entity.id
_entity.type
_entity.pdbx_description
1 polymer ?
#
loop_
_entity_poly.entity_id
_entity_poly.type
_entity_poly.pdbx_seq_one_letter_code
_entity_poly.pdbx_strand_id
1 'polypeptide(L)'
;MLTTVLFDMGGTLEDIWYNEDTQRAPCRRLLEVLRANGLEPGCPDDVFWKRITDGVKAYKQWSEGNMLEKKPEEIWPDWYLRDFAFDREKLLPITEELANLWEVTFYHRELRDGAAEMLQALKSRGYHLGVISNNASLYNVFRVLEDYGIRGFMEDVTVSSVTGYRKPHPEIFRIALRQMQAKPEMCVYVGDTVSRDIIGPKQVGFAKAVQIRSFLSEQKDVHVAADAAQPDKVIGTLMDLVTWLDQINPELAPAPG
;
A
#
# COMPACT_ATOMS: atom_id res chain seq x y z
N MET A 1 -25.54 -4.97 -9.85
CA MET A 1 -24.40 -5.75 -10.40
C MET A 1 -23.09 -5.09 -9.96
N LEU A 2 -22.17 -5.85 -9.39
CA LEU A 2 -20.83 -5.41 -9.05
C LEU A 2 -19.93 -5.54 -10.30
N THR A 3 -19.16 -4.51 -10.61
CA THR A 3 -18.36 -4.49 -11.85
C THR A 3 -16.87 -4.23 -11.61
N THR A 4 -16.52 -3.73 -10.43
CA THR A 4 -15.16 -3.23 -10.15
C THR A 4 -14.64 -3.78 -8.83
N VAL A 5 -13.41 -4.28 -8.82
CA VAL A 5 -12.72 -4.71 -7.60
C VAL A 5 -11.44 -3.91 -7.44
N LEU A 6 -11.31 -3.23 -6.31
CA LEU A 6 -10.13 -2.46 -5.93
C LEU A 6 -9.42 -3.14 -4.77
N PHE A 7 -8.11 -3.23 -4.83
CA PHE A 7 -7.28 -3.94 -3.86
C PHE A 7 -6.33 -2.99 -3.13
N ASP A 8 -6.08 -3.26 -1.86
CA ASP A 8 -4.82 -2.86 -1.23
C ASP A 8 -3.67 -3.71 -1.78
N MET A 9 -2.43 -3.24 -1.59
CA MET A 9 -1.22 -3.94 -2.04
C MET A 9 -0.61 -4.78 -0.90
N GLY A 10 0.05 -4.15 0.04
CA GLY A 10 0.79 -4.81 1.09
C GLY A 10 -0.08 -5.44 2.18
N GLY A 11 0.03 -6.73 2.39
CA GLY A 11 -0.86 -7.50 3.26
C GLY A 11 -2.10 -8.04 2.55
N THR A 12 -2.33 -7.66 1.28
CA THR A 12 -3.50 -8.08 0.49
C THR A 12 -3.07 -8.85 -0.75
N LEU A 13 -2.52 -8.18 -1.78
CA LEU A 13 -1.93 -8.86 -2.95
C LEU A 13 -0.53 -9.39 -2.66
N GLU A 14 0.14 -8.82 -1.67
CA GLU A 14 1.43 -9.26 -1.16
C GLU A 14 1.30 -9.83 0.25
N ASP A 15 2.04 -10.88 0.54
CA ASP A 15 2.43 -11.21 1.89
C ASP A 15 3.61 -10.31 2.29
N ILE A 16 3.44 -9.63 3.42
CA ILE A 16 4.40 -8.66 3.92
C ILE A 16 4.66 -8.90 5.41
N TRP A 17 5.93 -8.93 5.78
CA TRP A 17 6.34 -9.03 7.18
C TRP A 17 7.69 -8.35 7.41
N TYR A 18 8.04 -8.13 8.66
CA TYR A 18 9.33 -7.59 9.08
C TYR A 18 9.74 -8.16 10.44
N ASN A 19 11.04 -8.17 10.68
CA ASN A 19 11.68 -8.54 11.94
C ASN A 19 12.86 -7.60 12.20
N GLU A 20 13.66 -7.87 13.25
CA GLU A 20 14.82 -7.03 13.59
C GLU A 20 15.86 -6.96 12.46
N ASP A 21 16.09 -8.06 11.75
CA ASP A 21 17.06 -8.11 10.64
C ASP A 21 16.60 -7.31 9.44
N THR A 22 15.35 -7.49 8.99
CA THR A 22 14.80 -6.73 7.86
C THR A 22 14.72 -5.24 8.19
N GLN A 23 14.35 -4.89 9.43
CA GLN A 23 14.29 -3.49 9.86
C GLN A 23 15.67 -2.79 9.83
N ARG A 24 16.78 -3.52 9.96
CA ARG A 24 18.13 -2.96 9.87
C ARG A 24 18.72 -2.99 8.46
N ALA A 25 18.17 -3.79 7.57
CA ALA A 25 18.68 -3.95 6.21
C ALA A 25 18.80 -2.62 5.42
N PRO A 26 17.88 -1.65 5.54
CA PRO A 26 18.00 -0.37 4.83
C PRO A 26 19.24 0.43 5.20
N CYS A 27 19.71 0.35 6.45
CA CYS A 27 20.76 1.22 6.97
C CYS A 27 22.00 1.25 6.06
N ARG A 28 22.60 0.09 5.79
CA ARG A 28 23.79 -0.03 4.93
C ARG A 28 23.53 0.45 3.52
N ARG A 29 22.40 0.04 2.94
CA ARG A 29 22.05 0.40 1.56
C ARG A 29 21.80 1.90 1.40
N LEU A 30 21.13 2.54 2.37
CA LEU A 30 20.95 3.99 2.39
C LEU A 30 22.30 4.73 2.47
N LEU A 31 23.19 4.27 3.34
CA LEU A 31 24.55 4.84 3.45
C LEU A 31 25.34 4.70 2.16
N GLU A 32 25.25 3.56 1.46
CA GLU A 32 25.89 3.35 0.16
C GLU A 32 25.41 4.38 -0.88
N VAL A 33 24.08 4.56 -0.99
CA VAL A 33 23.48 5.53 -1.93
C VAL A 33 23.86 6.96 -1.57
N LEU A 34 23.77 7.35 -0.30
CA LEU A 34 24.13 8.70 0.15
C LEU A 34 25.60 9.01 -0.13
N ARG A 35 26.53 8.11 0.23
CA ARG A 35 27.97 8.28 0.00
C ARG A 35 28.33 8.35 -1.49
N ALA A 36 27.68 7.52 -2.32
CA ALA A 36 27.86 7.54 -3.77
C ALA A 36 27.48 8.91 -4.38
N ASN A 37 26.61 9.67 -3.72
CA ASN A 37 26.19 11.01 -4.12
C ASN A 37 26.90 12.14 -3.34
N GLY A 38 28.01 11.81 -2.62
CA GLY A 38 28.79 12.78 -1.87
C GLY A 38 28.06 13.36 -0.65
N LEU A 39 27.15 12.59 -0.06
CA LEU A 39 26.39 12.94 1.14
C LEU A 39 26.90 12.07 2.30
N GLU A 40 27.86 12.60 3.05
CA GLU A 40 28.44 11.91 4.20
C GLU A 40 27.70 12.27 5.49
N PRO A 41 27.15 11.28 6.23
CA PRO A 41 26.42 11.55 7.48
C PRO A 41 27.26 12.13 8.60
N GLY A 42 28.59 11.93 8.59
CA GLY A 42 29.52 12.45 9.59
C GLY A 42 29.31 11.86 11.00
N CYS A 43 28.72 10.69 11.11
CA CYS A 43 28.48 9.99 12.37
C CYS A 43 28.57 8.45 12.18
N PRO A 44 28.72 7.67 13.29
CA PRO A 44 28.66 6.21 13.24
C PRO A 44 27.33 5.69 12.69
N ASP A 45 27.34 4.47 12.09
CA ASP A 45 26.18 3.89 11.41
C ASP A 45 24.98 3.64 12.36
N ASP A 46 25.24 3.32 13.63
CA ASP A 46 24.19 3.15 14.64
C ASP A 46 23.51 4.49 15.00
N VAL A 47 24.27 5.57 15.06
CA VAL A 47 23.74 6.93 15.27
C VAL A 47 22.95 7.39 14.05
N PHE A 48 23.46 7.13 12.84
CA PHE A 48 22.75 7.39 11.59
C PHE A 48 21.39 6.66 11.57
N TRP A 49 21.41 5.35 11.86
CA TRP A 49 20.20 4.53 11.88
C TRP A 49 19.16 5.02 12.89
N LYS A 50 19.63 5.36 14.10
CA LYS A 50 18.75 5.89 15.14
C LYS A 50 18.05 7.18 14.68
N ARG A 51 18.80 8.13 14.12
CA ARG A 51 18.24 9.41 13.65
C ARG A 51 17.21 9.21 12.54
N ILE A 52 17.50 8.33 11.56
CA ILE A 52 16.54 8.00 10.51
C ILE A 52 15.27 7.39 11.11
N THR A 53 15.38 6.39 11.97
CA THR A 53 14.22 5.73 12.57
C THR A 53 13.37 6.67 13.43
N ASP A 54 14.00 7.62 14.14
CA ASP A 54 13.30 8.68 14.87
C ASP A 54 12.54 9.60 13.89
N GLY A 55 13.14 9.96 12.75
CA GLY A 55 12.51 10.72 11.68
C GLY A 55 11.33 9.99 11.03
N VAL A 56 11.51 8.71 10.72
CA VAL A 56 10.45 7.83 10.19
C VAL A 56 9.26 7.76 11.15
N LYS A 57 9.53 7.57 12.44
CA LYS A 57 8.49 7.53 13.46
C LYS A 57 7.72 8.84 13.54
N ALA A 58 8.42 9.97 13.52
CA ALA A 58 7.80 11.30 13.56
C ALA A 58 6.93 11.56 12.31
N TYR A 59 7.44 11.22 11.13
CA TYR A 59 6.67 11.34 9.90
C TYR A 59 5.43 10.46 9.90
N LYS A 60 5.58 9.19 10.30
CA LYS A 60 4.46 8.24 10.38
C LYS A 60 3.36 8.75 11.32
N GLN A 61 3.73 9.26 12.48
CA GLN A 61 2.76 9.84 13.42
C GLN A 61 2.02 11.03 12.78
N TRP A 62 2.72 11.90 12.07
CA TRP A 62 2.12 13.03 11.36
C TRP A 62 1.21 12.55 10.21
N SER A 63 1.71 11.68 9.36
CA SER A 63 0.98 11.23 8.14
C SER A 63 -0.27 10.42 8.46
N GLU A 64 -0.20 9.52 9.44
CA GLU A 64 -1.35 8.73 9.90
C GLU A 64 -2.37 9.62 10.65
N GLY A 65 -1.90 10.55 11.50
CA GLY A 65 -2.79 11.46 12.24
C GLY A 65 -3.53 12.46 11.35
N ASN A 66 -2.94 12.85 10.23
CA ASN A 66 -3.57 13.75 9.26
C ASN A 66 -4.19 13.04 8.05
N MET A 67 -3.94 11.75 7.89
CA MET A 67 -4.33 10.95 6.72
C MET A 67 -3.79 11.55 5.40
N LEU A 68 -2.61 12.16 5.45
CA LEU A 68 -1.96 12.82 4.32
C LEU A 68 -0.61 12.16 4.02
N GLU A 69 -0.20 12.22 2.77
CA GLU A 69 1.10 11.75 2.31
C GLU A 69 1.87 12.88 1.63
N LYS A 70 3.17 12.95 1.91
CA LYS A 70 4.09 13.83 1.22
C LYS A 70 4.87 13.07 0.14
N LYS A 71 5.50 13.81 -0.76
CA LYS A 71 6.40 13.23 -1.75
C LYS A 71 7.77 12.92 -1.15
N PRO A 72 8.54 12.02 -1.75
CA PRO A 72 9.89 11.71 -1.30
C PRO A 72 10.79 12.94 -1.11
N GLU A 73 10.66 13.94 -2.00
CA GLU A 73 11.42 15.20 -1.97
C GLU A 73 11.13 16.07 -0.72
N GLU A 74 10.03 15.82 -0.03
CA GLU A 74 9.68 16.45 1.24
C GLU A 74 9.98 15.51 2.42
N ILE A 75 9.69 14.19 2.27
CA ILE A 75 9.85 13.21 3.36
C ILE A 75 11.31 13.06 3.74
N TRP A 76 12.19 12.84 2.76
CA TRP A 76 13.59 12.54 3.05
C TRP A 76 14.33 13.72 3.68
N PRO A 77 14.34 14.94 3.09
CA PRO A 77 15.08 16.04 3.69
C PRO A 77 14.46 16.60 4.97
N ASP A 78 13.13 16.65 5.05
CA ASP A 78 12.45 17.39 6.11
C ASP A 78 12.04 16.50 7.30
N TRP A 79 12.08 15.17 7.14
CA TRP A 79 11.69 14.20 8.17
C TRP A 79 12.77 13.16 8.45
N TYR A 80 13.12 12.31 7.49
CA TYR A 80 14.00 11.15 7.71
C TYR A 80 15.46 11.57 7.92
N LEU A 81 15.93 12.55 7.16
CA LEU A 81 17.29 13.06 7.20
C LEU A 81 17.39 14.47 7.79
N ARG A 82 16.35 14.96 8.45
CA ARG A 82 16.29 16.33 9.01
C ARG A 82 17.44 16.69 9.97
N ASP A 83 17.99 15.70 10.65
CA ASP A 83 19.08 15.89 11.63
C ASP A 83 20.46 15.84 10.98
N PHE A 84 20.53 15.84 9.65
CA PHE A 84 21.75 15.87 8.87
C PHE A 84 21.80 17.15 8.02
N ALA A 85 22.97 17.78 8.01
CA ALA A 85 23.23 18.99 7.20
C ALA A 85 23.60 18.61 5.76
N PHE A 86 22.76 17.80 5.10
CA PHE A 86 22.99 17.41 3.71
C PHE A 86 22.70 18.56 2.75
N ASP A 87 23.52 18.61 1.69
CA ASP A 87 23.27 19.47 0.54
C ASP A 87 21.97 19.03 -0.17
N ARG A 88 20.98 19.91 -0.16
CA ARG A 88 19.67 19.61 -0.77
C ARG A 88 19.73 19.43 -2.28
N GLU A 89 20.64 20.13 -2.97
CA GLU A 89 20.78 20.00 -4.42
C GLU A 89 21.26 18.60 -4.82
N LYS A 90 22.06 17.96 -3.96
CA LYS A 90 22.50 16.56 -4.13
C LYS A 90 21.48 15.56 -3.62
N LEU A 91 20.74 15.89 -2.58
CA LEU A 91 19.80 14.98 -1.94
C LEU A 91 18.50 14.82 -2.75
N LEU A 92 17.90 15.92 -3.23
CA LEU A 92 16.60 15.90 -3.88
C LEU A 92 16.52 14.93 -5.08
N PRO A 93 17.54 14.85 -5.97
CA PRO A 93 17.47 13.94 -7.12
C PRO A 93 17.41 12.44 -6.77
N ILE A 94 17.85 12.05 -5.57
CA ILE A 94 17.91 10.65 -5.14
C ILE A 94 16.81 10.26 -4.15
N THR A 95 15.93 11.17 -3.77
CA THR A 95 14.91 10.91 -2.73
C THR A 95 13.95 9.79 -3.09
N GLU A 96 13.57 9.67 -4.36
CA GLU A 96 12.73 8.56 -4.82
C GLU A 96 13.49 7.22 -4.81
N GLU A 97 14.78 7.22 -5.14
CA GLU A 97 15.62 6.03 -5.01
C GLU A 97 15.69 5.57 -3.55
N LEU A 98 15.91 6.52 -2.62
CA LEU A 98 15.92 6.23 -1.18
C LEU A 98 14.56 5.71 -0.70
N ALA A 99 13.45 6.29 -1.18
CA ALA A 99 12.10 5.86 -0.83
C ALA A 99 11.81 4.44 -1.32
N ASN A 100 12.12 4.14 -2.59
CA ASN A 100 11.96 2.80 -3.13
C ASN A 100 12.86 1.79 -2.40
N LEU A 101 14.12 2.15 -2.15
CA LEU A 101 15.06 1.30 -1.41
C LEU A 101 14.54 0.97 -0.01
N TRP A 102 13.97 1.95 0.71
CA TRP A 102 13.32 1.72 1.99
C TRP A 102 12.23 0.65 1.88
N GLU A 103 11.30 0.82 0.95
CA GLU A 103 10.16 -0.08 0.76
C GLU A 103 10.56 -1.52 0.43
N VAL A 104 11.61 -1.71 -0.39
CA VAL A 104 12.06 -3.05 -0.81
C VAL A 104 13.06 -3.70 0.14
N THR A 105 13.57 -2.98 1.15
CA THR A 105 14.57 -3.54 2.08
C THR A 105 14.08 -3.64 3.52
N PHE A 106 13.19 -2.75 3.97
CA PHE A 106 12.65 -2.76 5.32
C PHE A 106 11.67 -3.91 5.54
N TYR A 107 10.89 -4.24 4.51
CA TYR A 107 9.91 -5.32 4.54
C TYR A 107 10.39 -6.50 3.71
N HIS A 108 10.13 -7.71 4.20
CA HIS A 108 10.07 -8.86 3.31
C HIS A 108 8.73 -8.80 2.58
N ARG A 109 8.77 -8.97 1.25
CA ARG A 109 7.59 -8.90 0.39
C ARG A 109 7.62 -10.02 -0.62
N GLU A 110 6.50 -10.67 -0.82
CA GLU A 110 6.31 -11.67 -1.86
C GLU A 110 4.86 -11.64 -2.36
N LEU A 111 4.65 -12.02 -3.61
CA LEU A 111 3.30 -12.14 -4.14
C LEU A 111 2.55 -13.20 -3.34
N ARG A 112 1.35 -12.86 -2.85
CA ARG A 112 0.53 -13.78 -2.08
C ARG A 112 0.07 -14.95 -2.94
N ASP A 113 0.08 -16.14 -2.38
CA ASP A 113 -0.40 -17.35 -3.04
C ASP A 113 -1.82 -17.17 -3.61
N GLY A 114 -1.99 -17.56 -4.87
CA GLY A 114 -3.25 -17.45 -5.59
C GLY A 114 -3.59 -16.05 -6.11
N ALA A 115 -2.71 -15.04 -5.95
CA ALA A 115 -3.02 -13.67 -6.37
C ALA A 115 -3.15 -13.56 -7.90
N ALA A 116 -2.22 -14.12 -8.67
CA ALA A 116 -2.27 -14.08 -10.12
C ALA A 116 -3.48 -14.86 -10.67
N GLU A 117 -3.77 -16.02 -10.10
CA GLU A 117 -4.93 -16.86 -10.46
C GLU A 117 -6.26 -16.15 -10.16
N MET A 118 -6.35 -15.50 -9.00
CA MET A 118 -7.54 -14.71 -8.61
C MET A 118 -7.75 -13.54 -9.57
N LEU A 119 -6.70 -12.77 -9.88
CA LEU A 119 -6.78 -11.64 -10.81
C LEU A 119 -7.21 -12.10 -12.21
N GLN A 120 -6.61 -13.19 -12.71
CA GLN A 120 -7.01 -13.79 -13.99
C GLN A 120 -8.46 -14.25 -13.97
N ALA A 121 -8.91 -14.89 -12.90
CA ALA A 121 -10.28 -15.35 -12.75
C ALA A 121 -11.29 -14.20 -12.73
N LEU A 122 -10.98 -13.08 -12.05
CA LEU A 122 -11.82 -11.88 -12.03
C LEU A 122 -11.86 -11.18 -13.40
N LYS A 123 -10.72 -11.04 -14.08
CA LYS A 123 -10.68 -10.48 -15.44
C LYS A 123 -11.48 -11.29 -16.42
N SER A 124 -11.41 -12.63 -16.36
CA SER A 124 -12.19 -13.52 -17.24
C SER A 124 -13.71 -13.42 -17.01
N ARG A 125 -14.14 -12.95 -15.83
CA ARG A 125 -15.53 -12.65 -15.48
C ARG A 125 -15.96 -11.25 -15.89
N GLY A 126 -15.04 -10.43 -16.42
CA GLY A 126 -15.31 -9.05 -16.85
C GLY A 126 -15.23 -8.00 -15.76
N TYR A 127 -14.62 -8.30 -14.61
CA TYR A 127 -14.37 -7.27 -13.60
C TYR A 127 -13.27 -6.29 -14.05
N HIS A 128 -13.48 -5.02 -13.74
CA HIS A 128 -12.46 -3.98 -13.78
C HIS A 128 -11.63 -4.01 -12.49
N LEU A 129 -10.31 -4.01 -12.59
CA LEU A 129 -9.42 -4.19 -11.44
C LEU A 129 -8.50 -2.99 -11.27
N GLY A 130 -8.25 -2.59 -10.02
CA GLY A 130 -7.32 -1.53 -9.66
C GLY A 130 -6.72 -1.72 -8.28
N VAL A 131 -5.71 -0.89 -7.98
CA VAL A 131 -5.00 -0.88 -6.69
C VAL A 131 -5.08 0.50 -6.05
N ILE A 132 -5.30 0.54 -4.72
CA ILE A 132 -5.15 1.75 -3.90
C ILE A 132 -4.16 1.44 -2.78
N SER A 133 -2.97 2.05 -2.81
CA SER A 133 -1.90 1.76 -1.86
C SER A 133 -1.43 2.99 -1.09
N ASN A 134 -1.22 2.84 0.22
CA ASN A 134 -0.46 3.79 1.02
C ASN A 134 1.03 3.47 0.89
N ASN A 135 1.75 4.26 0.12
CA ASN A 135 3.18 4.09 -0.13
C ASN A 135 3.88 5.44 -0.28
N ALA A 136 5.01 5.63 0.38
CA ALA A 136 5.75 6.88 0.38
C ALA A 136 6.68 7.04 -0.84
N SER A 137 6.94 6.00 -1.64
CA SER A 137 7.60 6.06 -2.93
C SER A 137 6.58 6.35 -4.04
N LEU A 138 6.96 7.11 -5.05
CA LEU A 138 6.10 7.43 -6.20
C LEU A 138 5.92 6.22 -7.12
N TYR A 139 6.95 5.42 -7.29
CA TYR A 139 7.00 4.37 -8.32
C TYR A 139 7.12 2.94 -7.78
N ASN A 140 7.31 2.75 -6.47
CA ASN A 140 7.52 1.41 -5.90
C ASN A 140 6.38 0.45 -6.24
N VAL A 141 5.13 0.85 -6.03
CA VAL A 141 3.96 -0.01 -6.28
C VAL A 141 3.89 -0.44 -7.74
N PHE A 142 4.19 0.46 -8.70
CA PHE A 142 4.19 0.14 -10.12
C PHE A 142 5.27 -0.90 -10.46
N ARG A 143 6.50 -0.71 -9.94
CA ARG A 143 7.62 -1.64 -10.16
C ARG A 143 7.33 -3.02 -9.58
N VAL A 144 6.81 -3.08 -8.36
CA VAL A 144 6.48 -4.34 -7.70
C VAL A 144 5.38 -5.09 -8.44
N LEU A 145 4.36 -4.41 -8.94
CA LEU A 145 3.31 -5.03 -9.77
C LEU A 145 3.89 -5.57 -11.10
N GLU A 146 4.88 -4.90 -11.69
CA GLU A 146 5.61 -5.37 -12.88
C GLU A 146 6.47 -6.59 -12.56
N ASP A 147 7.25 -6.53 -11.48
CA ASP A 147 8.13 -7.62 -11.04
C ASP A 147 7.34 -8.91 -10.74
N TYR A 148 6.13 -8.78 -10.20
CA TYR A 148 5.20 -9.90 -9.99
C TYR A 148 4.47 -10.36 -11.27
N GLY A 149 4.61 -9.64 -12.38
CA GLY A 149 3.91 -9.95 -13.62
C GLY A 149 2.39 -9.71 -13.58
N ILE A 150 1.89 -8.95 -12.61
CA ILE A 150 0.45 -8.71 -12.42
C ILE A 150 0.01 -7.27 -12.78
N ARG A 151 0.94 -6.39 -13.17
CA ARG A 151 0.61 -5.00 -13.56
C ARG A 151 -0.42 -4.93 -14.69
N GLY A 152 -0.37 -5.85 -15.63
CA GLY A 152 -1.26 -5.90 -16.79
C GLY A 152 -2.74 -6.17 -16.46
N PHE A 153 -3.06 -6.67 -15.26
CA PHE A 153 -4.44 -6.82 -14.81
C PHE A 153 -5.07 -5.51 -14.33
N MET A 154 -4.25 -4.52 -13.92
CA MET A 154 -4.71 -3.30 -13.25
C MET A 154 -4.97 -2.20 -14.28
N GLU A 155 -6.20 -1.70 -14.29
CA GLU A 155 -6.63 -0.53 -15.08
C GLU A 155 -6.21 0.78 -14.41
N ASP A 156 -6.18 0.80 -13.07
CA ASP A 156 -5.70 1.92 -12.28
C ASP A 156 -4.78 1.49 -11.13
N VAL A 157 -3.81 2.36 -10.80
CA VAL A 157 -2.94 2.24 -9.63
C VAL A 157 -2.87 3.59 -8.94
N THR A 158 -3.66 3.74 -7.89
CA THR A 158 -3.73 4.96 -7.08
C THR A 158 -2.80 4.82 -5.87
N VAL A 159 -1.82 5.73 -5.73
CA VAL A 159 -0.80 5.72 -4.66
C VAL A 159 -0.88 6.99 -3.83
N SER A 160 -0.74 6.87 -2.51
CA SER A 160 -0.86 8.01 -1.59
C SER A 160 0.19 9.10 -1.83
N SER A 161 1.44 8.75 -2.14
CA SER A 161 2.50 9.73 -2.47
C SER A 161 2.22 10.55 -3.73
N VAL A 162 1.42 9.99 -4.66
CA VAL A 162 1.01 10.70 -5.89
C VAL A 162 -0.21 11.59 -5.62
N THR A 163 -1.16 11.10 -4.84
CA THR A 163 -2.44 11.80 -4.59
C THR A 163 -2.38 12.81 -3.44
N GLY A 164 -1.45 12.65 -2.51
CA GLY A 164 -1.35 13.42 -1.27
C GLY A 164 -2.25 12.91 -0.14
N TYR A 165 -3.10 11.91 -0.39
CA TYR A 165 -4.05 11.36 0.59
C TYR A 165 -3.73 9.91 0.92
N ARG A 166 -3.84 9.55 2.21
CA ARG A 166 -3.64 8.17 2.71
C ARG A 166 -4.98 7.55 3.09
N LYS A 167 -5.19 6.27 2.82
CA LYS A 167 -6.27 5.50 3.43
C LYS A 167 -6.21 5.62 4.95
N PRO A 168 -7.34 5.85 5.65
CA PRO A 168 -8.73 5.81 5.19
C PRO A 168 -9.31 7.14 4.66
N HIS A 169 -8.49 8.17 4.35
CA HIS A 169 -9.02 9.44 3.84
C HIS A 169 -9.90 9.21 2.60
N PRO A 170 -11.15 9.73 2.57
CA PRO A 170 -12.10 9.43 1.50
C PRO A 170 -11.63 9.87 0.10
N GLU A 171 -10.78 10.91 0.01
CA GLU A 171 -10.34 11.42 -1.29
C GLU A 171 -9.49 10.42 -2.07
N ILE A 172 -8.66 9.59 -1.44
CA ILE A 172 -7.87 8.60 -2.19
C ILE A 172 -8.78 7.60 -2.92
N PHE A 173 -9.89 7.18 -2.29
CA PHE A 173 -10.89 6.30 -2.91
C PHE A 173 -11.66 7.01 -4.02
N ARG A 174 -12.06 8.28 -3.79
CA ARG A 174 -12.74 9.09 -4.82
C ARG A 174 -11.87 9.33 -6.05
N ILE A 175 -10.55 9.52 -5.87
CA ILE A 175 -9.60 9.64 -6.97
C ILE A 175 -9.59 8.35 -7.79
N ALA A 176 -9.41 7.19 -7.16
CA ALA A 176 -9.43 5.90 -7.83
C ALA A 176 -10.75 5.66 -8.60
N LEU A 177 -11.90 5.92 -7.95
CA LEU A 177 -13.20 5.80 -8.59
C LEU A 177 -13.34 6.69 -9.84
N ARG A 178 -12.85 7.94 -9.79
CA ARG A 178 -12.87 8.82 -10.96
C ARG A 178 -11.98 8.31 -12.09
N GLN A 179 -10.77 7.84 -11.78
CA GLN A 179 -9.85 7.29 -12.78
C GLN A 179 -10.42 6.05 -13.45
N MET A 180 -11.07 5.18 -12.68
CA MET A 180 -11.73 3.98 -13.20
C MET A 180 -13.14 4.23 -13.77
N GLN A 181 -13.64 5.46 -13.73
CA GLN A 181 -15.01 5.81 -14.12
C GLN A 181 -16.07 4.91 -13.43
N ALA A 182 -15.79 4.50 -12.20
CA ALA A 182 -16.58 3.56 -11.44
C ALA A 182 -17.50 4.27 -10.43
N LYS A 183 -18.68 3.71 -10.20
CA LYS A 183 -19.61 4.13 -9.15
C LYS A 183 -19.36 3.31 -7.89
N PRO A 184 -19.26 3.93 -6.70
CA PRO A 184 -18.93 3.21 -5.47
C PRO A 184 -19.90 2.06 -5.17
N GLU A 185 -21.20 2.22 -5.43
CA GLU A 185 -22.22 1.18 -5.24
C GLU A 185 -22.09 -0.03 -6.20
N MET A 186 -21.16 0.02 -7.15
CA MET A 186 -20.81 -1.10 -8.03
C MET A 186 -19.43 -1.68 -7.73
N CYS A 187 -18.77 -1.19 -6.67
CA CYS A 187 -17.39 -1.53 -6.35
C CYS A 187 -17.29 -2.42 -5.11
N VAL A 188 -16.32 -3.31 -5.15
CA VAL A 188 -15.81 -4.08 -4.01
C VAL A 188 -14.42 -3.58 -3.68
N TYR A 189 -14.12 -3.35 -2.41
CA TYR A 189 -12.77 -3.11 -1.94
C TYR A 189 -12.26 -4.31 -1.16
N VAL A 190 -11.02 -4.71 -1.38
CA VAL A 190 -10.37 -5.82 -0.70
C VAL A 190 -9.08 -5.32 -0.05
N GLY A 191 -8.96 -5.50 1.25
CA GLY A 191 -7.77 -5.08 1.98
C GLY A 191 -7.56 -5.89 3.26
N ASP A 192 -6.48 -5.60 3.99
CA ASP A 192 -6.11 -6.39 5.16
C ASP A 192 -6.51 -5.74 6.50
N THR A 193 -6.56 -4.40 6.57
CA THR A 193 -6.77 -3.67 7.82
C THR A 193 -8.16 -3.03 7.90
N VAL A 194 -8.85 -3.22 9.02
CA VAL A 194 -10.17 -2.60 9.25
C VAL A 194 -10.05 -1.08 9.26
N SER A 195 -9.02 -0.56 9.92
CA SER A 195 -8.80 0.88 10.10
C SER A 195 -8.67 1.66 8.80
N ARG A 196 -8.15 1.05 7.73
CA ARG A 196 -7.88 1.70 6.44
C ARG A 196 -8.77 1.19 5.32
N ASP A 197 -8.95 -0.14 5.27
CA ASP A 197 -9.45 -0.84 4.10
C ASP A 197 -10.93 -1.24 4.20
N ILE A 198 -11.51 -1.12 5.41
CA ILE A 198 -12.93 -1.33 5.64
C ILE A 198 -13.63 0.00 5.91
N ILE A 199 -13.12 0.81 6.85
CA ILE A 199 -13.72 2.09 7.22
C ILE A 199 -13.75 3.05 6.03
N GLY A 200 -12.62 3.22 5.34
CA GLY A 200 -12.50 4.18 4.24
C GLY A 200 -13.45 3.91 3.06
N PRO A 201 -13.46 2.71 2.48
CA PRO A 201 -14.39 2.36 1.40
C PRO A 201 -15.86 2.49 1.80
N LYS A 202 -16.22 2.07 3.01
CA LYS A 202 -17.61 2.20 3.50
C LYS A 202 -18.05 3.66 3.64
N GLN A 203 -17.15 4.56 4.08
CA GLN A 203 -17.44 5.99 4.13
C GLN A 203 -17.68 6.61 2.76
N VAL A 204 -17.11 6.05 1.71
CA VAL A 204 -17.28 6.52 0.33
C VAL A 204 -18.48 5.87 -0.37
N GLY A 205 -19.06 4.82 0.23
CA GLY A 205 -20.25 4.15 -0.28
C GLY A 205 -19.96 2.95 -1.19
N PHE A 206 -18.80 2.32 -1.06
CA PHE A 206 -18.51 1.05 -1.74
C PHE A 206 -19.57 0.02 -1.36
N ALA A 207 -20.04 -0.74 -2.35
CA ALA A 207 -21.07 -1.77 -2.15
C ALA A 207 -20.62 -2.83 -1.15
N LYS A 208 -19.36 -3.21 -1.19
CA LYS A 208 -18.76 -4.22 -0.32
C LYS A 208 -17.33 -3.85 0.07
N ALA A 209 -16.96 -4.21 1.31
CA ALA A 209 -15.59 -4.16 1.82
C ALA A 209 -15.24 -5.54 2.38
N VAL A 210 -14.18 -6.16 1.84
CA VAL A 210 -13.74 -7.51 2.15
C VAL A 210 -12.41 -7.45 2.87
N GLN A 211 -12.28 -8.18 3.96
CA GLN A 211 -11.02 -8.31 4.69
C GLN A 211 -10.34 -9.63 4.39
N ILE A 212 -9.03 -9.59 4.08
CA ILE A 212 -8.13 -10.73 4.16
C ILE A 212 -7.16 -10.50 5.32
N ARG A 213 -6.95 -11.51 6.17
CA ARG A 213 -6.03 -11.35 7.31
C ARG A 213 -4.58 -11.41 6.86
N SER A 214 -3.74 -10.59 7.49
CA SER A 214 -2.31 -10.50 7.25
C SER A 214 -1.53 -10.30 8.56
N PHE A 215 -0.20 -10.40 8.47
CA PHE A 215 0.70 -10.01 9.56
C PHE A 215 0.48 -8.56 10.01
N LEU A 216 0.18 -7.65 9.09
CA LEU A 216 -0.01 -6.23 9.43
C LEU A 216 -1.35 -5.96 10.10
N SER A 217 -2.43 -6.70 9.76
CA SER A 217 -3.75 -6.49 10.36
C SER A 217 -3.74 -6.77 11.86
N GLU A 218 -3.01 -7.79 12.32
CA GLU A 218 -2.87 -8.12 13.73
C GLU A 218 -2.21 -7.01 14.55
N GLN A 219 -1.35 -6.20 13.91
CA GLN A 219 -0.63 -5.12 14.58
C GLN A 219 -1.35 -3.78 14.52
N LYS A 220 -2.03 -3.49 13.42
CA LYS A 220 -2.62 -2.16 13.14
C LYS A 220 -4.04 -2.00 13.65
N ASP A 221 -4.80 -3.09 13.73
CA ASP A 221 -6.19 -3.05 14.15
C ASP A 221 -6.39 -3.18 15.68
N VAL A 222 -5.32 -3.27 16.45
CA VAL A 222 -5.37 -3.35 17.94
C VAL A 222 -6.17 -2.21 18.58
N HIS A 223 -6.21 -1.04 17.95
CA HIS A 223 -6.90 0.13 18.45
C HIS A 223 -8.23 0.42 17.74
N VAL A 224 -8.69 -0.49 16.87
CA VAL A 224 -9.98 -0.34 16.20
C VAL A 224 -11.10 -0.56 17.22
N ALA A 225 -12.01 0.41 17.34
CA ALA A 225 -13.13 0.31 18.25
C ALA A 225 -14.05 -0.87 17.90
N ALA A 226 -14.61 -1.54 18.89
CA ALA A 226 -15.45 -2.72 18.69
C ALA A 226 -16.73 -2.43 17.87
N ASP A 227 -17.17 -1.17 17.84
CA ASP A 227 -18.31 -0.67 17.07
C ASP A 227 -17.92 -0.08 15.70
N ALA A 228 -16.64 -0.19 15.32
CA ALA A 228 -16.17 0.24 14.00
C ALA A 228 -16.88 -0.54 12.88
N ALA A 229 -16.84 0.03 11.68
CA ALA A 229 -17.38 -0.64 10.49
C ALA A 229 -16.79 -2.04 10.32
N GLN A 230 -17.66 -3.05 10.23
CA GLN A 230 -17.25 -4.44 10.05
C GLN A 230 -17.13 -4.77 8.56
N PRO A 231 -16.22 -5.69 8.16
CA PRO A 231 -16.17 -6.17 6.78
C PRO A 231 -17.46 -6.91 6.40
N ASP A 232 -17.85 -6.80 5.14
CA ASP A 232 -19.00 -7.57 4.60
C ASP A 232 -18.65 -9.05 4.46
N LYS A 233 -17.37 -9.35 4.31
CA LYS A 233 -16.79 -10.70 4.25
C LYS A 233 -15.38 -10.70 4.79
N VAL A 234 -15.02 -11.73 5.52
CA VAL A 234 -13.62 -12.08 5.82
C VAL A 234 -13.28 -13.31 5.01
N ILE A 235 -12.16 -13.28 4.30
CA ILE A 235 -11.66 -14.38 3.47
C ILE A 235 -10.34 -14.92 4.04
N GLY A 236 -10.11 -16.22 3.84
CA GLY A 236 -8.86 -16.88 4.24
C GLY A 236 -7.83 -16.89 3.13
N THR A 237 -8.28 -17.04 1.88
CA THR A 237 -7.46 -17.03 0.68
C THR A 237 -8.02 -16.05 -0.36
N LEU A 238 -7.18 -15.61 -1.30
CA LEU A 238 -7.65 -14.74 -2.38
C LEU A 238 -8.66 -15.43 -3.30
N MET A 239 -8.59 -16.75 -3.46
CA MET A 239 -9.57 -17.51 -4.25
C MET A 239 -10.96 -17.59 -3.59
N ASP A 240 -11.05 -17.44 -2.25
CA ASP A 240 -12.34 -17.32 -1.57
C ASP A 240 -13.13 -16.09 -2.04
N LEU A 241 -12.41 -15.02 -2.45
CA LEU A 241 -13.04 -13.83 -3.04
C LEU A 241 -13.79 -14.17 -4.32
N VAL A 242 -13.17 -14.94 -5.21
CA VAL A 242 -13.78 -15.35 -6.49
C VAL A 242 -15.03 -16.15 -6.22
N THR A 243 -14.93 -17.16 -5.36
CA THR A 243 -16.06 -18.02 -4.97
C THR A 243 -17.21 -17.21 -4.37
N TRP A 244 -16.88 -16.26 -3.49
CA TRP A 244 -17.89 -15.41 -2.86
C TRP A 244 -18.54 -14.43 -3.84
N LEU A 245 -17.77 -13.85 -4.76
CA LEU A 245 -18.29 -12.95 -5.79
C LEU A 245 -19.23 -13.71 -6.76
N ASP A 246 -18.91 -14.94 -7.15
CA ASP A 246 -19.79 -15.78 -7.97
C ASP A 246 -21.15 -16.02 -7.29
N GLN A 247 -21.19 -16.12 -5.96
CA GLN A 247 -22.43 -16.29 -5.20
C GLN A 247 -23.29 -15.03 -5.13
N ILE A 248 -22.67 -13.86 -4.92
CA ILE A 248 -23.41 -12.60 -4.70
C ILE A 248 -23.61 -11.76 -5.97
N ASN A 249 -22.93 -12.12 -7.06
CA ASN A 249 -22.95 -11.43 -8.35
C ASN A 249 -23.06 -12.46 -9.51
N PRO A 250 -24.08 -13.32 -9.52
CA PRO A 250 -24.18 -14.46 -10.44
C PRO A 250 -24.25 -14.06 -11.92
N GLU A 251 -24.54 -12.80 -12.22
CA GLU A 251 -24.58 -12.28 -13.59
C GLU A 251 -23.18 -12.31 -14.28
N LEU A 252 -22.10 -12.27 -13.50
CA LEU A 252 -20.71 -12.38 -13.99
C LEU A 252 -20.08 -13.74 -13.69
N ALA A 253 -20.78 -14.62 -12.97
CA ALA A 253 -20.29 -15.97 -12.71
C ALA A 253 -20.23 -16.80 -14.01
N PRO A 254 -19.25 -17.72 -14.17
CA PRO A 254 -19.26 -18.63 -15.31
C PRO A 254 -20.53 -19.50 -15.28
N ALA A 255 -21.03 -19.85 -16.46
CA ALA A 255 -22.16 -20.77 -16.58
C ALA A 255 -21.82 -22.09 -15.85
N PRO A 256 -22.80 -22.69 -15.14
CA PRO A 256 -22.59 -24.01 -14.56
C PRO A 256 -22.25 -25.01 -15.66
N GLY A 257 -21.06 -25.66 -15.53
CA GLY A 257 -20.58 -26.67 -16.47
C GLY A 257 -21.39 -27.97 -16.39
#